data_64527e1b483c743fa245d2dc2c7e3f6e
#
_entry.id   64527e1b483c743fa245d2dc2c7e3f6e
#
_cell.length_a   1.000
_cell.length_b   1.000
_cell.length_c   1.000
_cell.angle_alpha   90.00
_cell.angle_beta   90.00
_cell.angle_gamma   90.00
#
_symmetry.space_group_name_H-M   'P 1'
#
loop_
_entity.id
_entity.type
_entity.pdbx_description
1 polymer ?
#
loop_
_entity_poly.entity_id
_entity_poly.type
_entity_poly.pdbx_seq_one_letter_code
_entity_poly.pdbx_strand_id
1 'polypeptide(L)'
;MSPDPTMKSTQPADELAERLKRTEIQHRGSSIPGREIVQVLTEIPCGVESGWHIHPGEEVGYIVAGTVRMMIEGESTLVLHAGDGFLITPRRPHNALDVGPETGRMLSTYLVEEGQPLATFVDAPRTGTDDT
;
A
#
# COMPACT_ATOMS: atom_id res chain seq x y z
N MET A 1 -13.43 -13.66 25.22
CA MET A 1 -12.85 -13.56 24.66
C MET A 1 -12.47 -13.09 23.94
N SER A 2 -12.10 -12.85 23.89
CA SER A 2 -11.52 -12.44 23.13
C SER A 2 -10.99 -12.70 22.45
N PRO A 3 -11.21 -12.66 22.01
CA PRO A 3 -10.65 -13.11 21.17
C PRO A 3 -9.80 -13.19 20.94
N ASP A 4 -10.31 -13.36 21.02
CA ASP A 4 -9.23 -13.67 21.18
C ASP A 4 -8.22 -13.06 20.42
N PRO A 5 -7.20 -12.86 20.94
CA PRO A 5 -6.14 -12.23 20.24
C PRO A 5 -5.76 -12.97 19.02
N THR A 6 -6.03 -14.25 19.02
CA THR A 6 -5.73 -15.02 17.85
C THR A 6 -6.59 -14.60 16.67
N MET A 7 -7.63 -13.89 16.92
CA MET A 7 -8.38 -13.35 15.83
C MET A 7 -7.57 -12.43 14.98
N LYS A 8 -6.52 -11.89 15.55
CA LYS A 8 -5.66 -11.04 14.79
C LYS A 8 -4.89 -11.78 13.76
N SER A 9 -4.72 -13.07 13.95
CA SER A 9 -4.01 -13.83 12.97
C SER A 9 -4.83 -14.00 11.70
N THR A 10 -6.07 -13.53 11.73
CA THR A 10 -6.87 -13.55 10.52
C THR A 10 -6.71 -12.28 9.72
N GLN A 11 -5.61 -11.58 9.90
CA GLN A 11 -5.32 -10.43 9.09
C GLN A 11 -5.40 -10.79 7.62
N PRO A 12 -5.84 -9.84 6.79
CA PRO A 12 -5.86 -10.07 5.36
C PRO A 12 -4.48 -10.42 4.86
N ALA A 13 -4.40 -11.30 3.88
CA ALA A 13 -3.14 -11.60 3.24
C ALA A 13 -2.54 -10.32 2.66
N ASP A 14 -1.25 -10.18 2.79
CA ASP A 14 -0.55 -8.99 2.34
C ASP A 14 0.72 -9.43 1.63
N GLU A 15 0.65 -9.56 0.31
CA GLU A 15 1.78 -10.04 -0.45
C GLU A 15 2.98 -9.09 -0.40
N LEU A 16 2.72 -7.81 -0.16
CA LEU A 16 3.83 -6.85 -0.03
C LEU A 16 4.75 -7.19 1.14
N ALA A 17 4.22 -7.85 2.17
CA ALA A 17 5.02 -8.21 3.32
C ALA A 17 6.10 -9.24 2.99
N GLU A 18 6.02 -9.86 1.82
CA GLU A 18 7.05 -10.78 1.36
C GLU A 18 8.29 -10.04 0.87
N ARG A 19 8.16 -8.76 0.55
CA ARG A 19 9.23 -7.98 -0.04
C ARG A 19 9.65 -6.78 0.79
N LEU A 20 8.75 -6.25 1.60
CA LEU A 20 8.97 -5.03 2.37
C LEU A 20 8.62 -5.26 3.82
N LYS A 21 9.20 -4.43 4.68
CA LYS A 21 8.82 -4.46 6.09
C LYS A 21 7.51 -3.70 6.23
N ARG A 22 6.48 -4.41 6.65
CA ARG A 22 5.13 -3.87 6.81
C ARG A 22 4.71 -4.09 8.25
N THR A 23 4.53 -3.00 8.99
CA THR A 23 4.13 -3.06 10.39
C THR A 23 2.68 -2.62 10.50
N GLU A 24 1.81 -3.52 10.94
CA GLU A 24 0.42 -3.16 11.15
C GLU A 24 0.32 -2.30 12.40
N ILE A 25 -0.24 -1.11 12.25
CA ILE A 25 -0.42 -0.17 13.35
C ILE A 25 -1.75 -0.45 14.03
N GLN A 26 -2.79 -0.64 13.23
CA GLN A 26 -4.10 -1.01 13.75
C GLN A 26 -4.95 -1.61 12.64
N HIS A 27 -5.94 -2.38 13.05
CA HIS A 27 -6.85 -3.05 12.15
C HIS A 27 -8.21 -3.08 12.85
N ARG A 28 -9.20 -2.40 12.27
CA ARG A 28 -10.49 -2.23 12.91
C ARG A 28 -11.61 -2.32 11.90
N GLY A 29 -12.79 -2.67 12.38
CA GLY A 29 -13.98 -2.58 11.54
C GLY A 29 -14.30 -1.13 11.25
N SER A 30 -14.87 -0.88 10.09
CA SER A 30 -15.33 0.44 9.72
C SER A 30 -16.81 0.58 10.07
N SER A 31 -17.27 1.82 10.23
CA SER A 31 -18.71 2.06 10.37
C SER A 31 -19.44 1.84 9.04
N ILE A 32 -18.70 1.70 7.94
CA ILE A 32 -19.29 1.37 6.65
C ILE A 32 -19.44 -0.15 6.59
N PRO A 33 -20.64 -0.67 6.41
CA PRO A 33 -20.83 -2.13 6.38
C PRO A 33 -19.97 -2.79 5.31
N GLY A 34 -19.33 -3.92 5.68
CA GLY A 34 -18.50 -4.68 4.75
C GLY A 34 -17.10 -4.13 4.56
N ARG A 35 -16.74 -3.09 5.29
CA ARG A 35 -15.41 -2.49 5.18
C ARG A 35 -14.65 -2.59 6.49
N GLU A 36 -13.33 -2.57 6.36
CA GLU A 36 -12.45 -2.51 7.53
C GLU A 36 -11.35 -1.50 7.25
N ILE A 37 -10.77 -1.01 8.33
CA ILE A 37 -9.70 -0.02 8.27
C ILE A 37 -8.42 -0.71 8.74
N VAL A 38 -7.40 -0.69 7.89
CA VAL A 38 -6.10 -1.28 8.21
C VAL A 38 -5.07 -0.19 8.04
N GLN A 39 -4.24 0.04 9.05
CA GLN A 39 -3.20 1.04 8.97
C GLN A 39 -1.85 0.37 9.08
N VAL A 40 -0.97 0.64 8.13
CA VAL A 40 0.31 -0.05 7.99
C VAL A 40 1.42 0.96 7.78
N LEU A 41 2.53 0.77 8.49
CA LEU A 41 3.76 1.52 8.24
C LEU A 41 4.64 0.64 7.37
N THR A 42 5.01 1.15 6.19
CA THR A 42 5.83 0.42 5.23
C THR A 42 7.21 1.06 5.15
N GLU A 43 8.26 0.24 5.16
CA GLU A 43 9.63 0.70 4.98
C GLU A 43 10.14 0.15 3.66
N ILE A 44 10.66 1.03 2.82
CA ILE A 44 11.19 0.66 1.51
C ILE A 44 12.64 1.11 1.44
N PRO A 45 13.58 0.15 1.41
CA PRO A 45 15.00 0.52 1.33
C PRO A 45 15.31 1.25 0.02
N CYS A 46 16.36 2.04 0.04
CA CYS A 46 16.79 2.80 -1.14
C CYS A 46 16.96 1.87 -2.34
N GLY A 47 16.35 2.25 -3.45
CA GLY A 47 16.45 1.50 -4.70
C GLY A 47 15.51 0.32 -4.81
N VAL A 48 14.72 0.06 -3.79
CA VAL A 48 13.81 -1.10 -3.78
C VAL A 48 12.42 -0.64 -4.20
N GLU A 49 11.72 -1.50 -4.96
CA GLU A 49 10.34 -1.26 -5.35
C GLU A 49 9.42 -2.18 -4.57
N SER A 50 8.19 -1.70 -4.36
CA SER A 50 7.16 -2.56 -3.81
C SER A 50 6.77 -3.65 -4.81
N GLY A 51 6.82 -3.35 -6.08
CA GLY A 51 6.23 -4.16 -7.14
C GLY A 51 4.80 -3.68 -7.42
N TRP A 52 4.34 -3.91 -8.64
CA TRP A 52 2.98 -3.52 -9.02
C TRP A 52 1.96 -4.35 -8.27
N HIS A 53 0.98 -3.69 -7.68
CA HIS A 53 -0.01 -4.37 -6.83
C HIS A 53 -1.30 -3.56 -6.75
N ILE A 54 -2.32 -4.19 -6.18
CA ILE A 54 -3.64 -3.58 -5.97
C ILE A 54 -4.09 -3.83 -4.53
N HIS A 55 -5.03 -3.00 -4.08
CA HIS A 55 -5.70 -3.17 -2.79
C HIS A 55 -7.21 -3.19 -3.02
N PRO A 56 -7.99 -3.87 -2.17
CA PRO A 56 -9.43 -3.98 -2.34
C PRO A 56 -10.20 -2.79 -1.75
N GLY A 57 -9.66 -1.60 -1.91
CA GLY A 57 -10.26 -0.36 -1.42
C GLY A 57 -9.26 0.77 -1.53
N GLU A 58 -9.61 1.91 -0.96
CA GLU A 58 -8.73 3.09 -1.00
C GLU A 58 -7.51 2.89 -0.13
N GLU A 59 -6.40 3.47 -0.60
CA GLU A 59 -5.22 3.65 0.24
C GLU A 59 -4.99 5.15 0.40
N VAL A 60 -5.03 5.61 1.65
CA VAL A 60 -4.75 7.00 1.99
C VAL A 60 -3.36 7.02 2.60
N GLY A 61 -2.40 7.58 1.89
CA GLY A 61 -1.00 7.47 2.27
C GLY A 61 -0.37 8.78 2.69
N TYR A 62 0.70 8.66 3.44
CA TYR A 62 1.47 9.80 3.93
C TYR A 62 2.93 9.38 4.00
N ILE A 63 3.81 10.19 3.42
CA ILE A 63 5.24 9.90 3.45
C ILE A 63 5.82 10.45 4.75
N VAL A 64 6.34 9.55 5.57
CA VAL A 64 6.94 9.91 6.86
C VAL A 64 8.40 10.30 6.69
N ALA A 65 9.11 9.60 5.80
CA ALA A 65 10.54 9.83 5.58
C ALA A 65 10.92 9.37 4.19
N GLY A 66 11.96 9.96 3.64
CA GLY A 66 12.50 9.55 2.36
C GLY A 66 11.82 10.20 1.18
N THR A 67 12.18 9.73 -0.01
CA THR A 67 11.62 10.20 -1.27
C THR A 67 11.16 8.99 -2.05
N VAL A 68 9.89 8.96 -2.41
CA VAL A 68 9.27 7.81 -3.04
C VAL A 68 8.68 8.22 -4.37
N ARG A 69 9.02 7.44 -5.40
CA ARG A 69 8.40 7.62 -6.71
C ARG A 69 7.19 6.70 -6.76
N MET A 70 6.02 7.28 -6.95
CA MET A 70 4.77 6.52 -6.99
C MET A 70 4.26 6.48 -8.41
N MET A 71 4.17 5.27 -8.95
CA MET A 71 3.68 5.04 -10.30
C MET A 71 2.28 4.46 -10.18
N ILE A 72 1.30 5.14 -10.79
CA ILE A 72 -0.11 4.76 -10.70
C ILE A 72 -0.63 4.63 -12.12
N GLU A 73 -1.25 3.49 -12.39
CA GLU A 73 -1.80 3.25 -13.73
C GLU A 73 -2.72 4.39 -14.13
N GLY A 74 -2.49 4.92 -15.31
CA GLY A 74 -3.33 5.98 -15.87
C GLY A 74 -2.99 7.38 -15.38
N GLU A 75 -1.95 7.53 -14.56
CA GLU A 75 -1.55 8.83 -14.04
C GLU A 75 -0.08 9.09 -14.28
N SER A 76 0.30 10.36 -14.24
CA SER A 76 1.70 10.72 -14.30
C SER A 76 2.38 10.26 -13.00
N THR A 77 3.64 9.85 -13.12
CA THR A 77 4.41 9.44 -11.95
C THR A 77 4.56 10.62 -10.98
N LEU A 78 4.35 10.33 -9.71
CA LEU A 78 4.53 11.32 -8.64
C LEU A 78 5.86 11.09 -7.96
N VAL A 79 6.52 12.18 -7.57
CA VAL A 79 7.69 12.11 -6.70
C VAL A 79 7.25 12.70 -5.37
N LEU A 80 7.22 11.87 -4.34
CA LEU A 80 6.65 12.24 -3.04
C LEU A 80 7.76 12.35 -2.01
N HIS A 81 7.72 13.40 -1.23
CA HIS A 81 8.70 13.68 -0.18
C HIS A 81 8.01 13.60 1.17
N ALA A 82 8.82 13.54 2.24
CA ALA A 82 8.29 13.53 3.59
C ALA A 82 7.30 14.70 3.76
N GLY A 83 6.13 14.38 4.28
CA GLY A 83 5.05 15.36 4.43
C GLY A 83 4.01 15.32 3.35
N ASP A 84 4.29 14.65 2.23
CA ASP A 84 3.32 14.56 1.14
C ASP A 84 2.33 13.44 1.36
N GLY A 85 1.09 13.66 0.93
CA GLY A 85 0.06 12.64 0.96
C GLY A 85 -0.23 12.12 -0.43
N PHE A 86 -0.86 10.94 -0.49
CA PHE A 86 -1.32 10.39 -1.76
C PHE A 86 -2.57 9.56 -1.54
N LEU A 87 -3.31 9.35 -2.61
CA LEU A 87 -4.53 8.55 -2.58
C LEU A 87 -4.53 7.62 -3.78
N ILE A 88 -4.72 6.33 -3.50
CA ILE A 88 -4.87 5.32 -4.54
C ILE A 88 -6.31 4.83 -4.49
N THR A 89 -7.00 4.89 -5.63
CA THR A 89 -8.38 4.41 -5.69
C THR A 89 -8.43 2.89 -5.71
N PRO A 90 -9.59 2.29 -5.40
CA PRO A 90 -9.67 0.83 -5.27
C PRO A 90 -9.20 0.09 -6.51
N ARG A 91 -8.43 -0.95 -6.29
CA ARG A 91 -7.96 -1.90 -7.30
C ARG A 91 -7.18 -1.26 -8.44
N ARG A 92 -6.59 -0.10 -8.19
CA ARG A 92 -5.78 0.55 -9.22
C ARG A 92 -4.33 0.06 -9.07
N PRO A 93 -3.76 -0.52 -10.12
CA PRO A 93 -2.36 -0.95 -10.06
C PRO A 93 -1.41 0.21 -9.80
N HIS A 94 -0.50 0.00 -8.88
CA HIS A 94 0.51 1.02 -8.56
C HIS A 94 1.76 0.35 -8.02
N ASN A 95 2.85 1.12 -8.00
CA ASN A 95 4.17 0.64 -7.62
C ASN A 95 4.94 1.78 -6.99
N ALA A 96 5.58 1.53 -5.87
CA ALA A 96 6.35 2.53 -5.14
C ALA A 96 7.83 2.16 -5.20
N LEU A 97 8.67 3.13 -5.53
CA LEU A 97 10.13 2.95 -5.58
C LEU A 97 10.78 3.99 -4.69
N ASP A 98 11.59 3.55 -3.73
CA ASP A 98 12.36 4.50 -2.94
C ASP A 98 13.57 4.95 -3.75
N VAL A 99 13.67 6.25 -3.99
CA VAL A 99 14.75 6.79 -4.79
C VAL A 99 15.92 7.27 -3.93
N GLY A 100 15.83 7.05 -2.64
CA GLY A 100 16.92 7.30 -1.71
C GLY A 100 17.17 8.77 -1.46
N PRO A 101 18.26 9.07 -0.76
CA PRO A 101 19.25 8.10 -0.23
C PRO A 101 18.78 7.33 0.99
N GLU A 102 17.79 7.82 1.72
CA GLU A 102 17.38 7.13 2.94
C GLU A 102 16.22 6.18 2.68
N THR A 103 16.00 5.27 3.62
CA THR A 103 14.86 4.37 3.57
C THR A 103 13.57 5.17 3.56
N GLY A 104 12.70 4.86 2.62
CA GLY A 104 11.39 5.47 2.57
C GLY A 104 10.48 4.87 3.62
N ARG A 105 9.66 5.69 4.26
CA ARG A 105 8.70 5.25 5.26
C ARG A 105 7.35 5.86 4.93
N MET A 106 6.36 5.01 4.75
CA MET A 106 5.01 5.45 4.40
C MET A 106 4.02 4.94 5.42
N LEU A 107 3.13 5.81 5.86
CA LEU A 107 2.01 5.41 6.69
C LEU A 107 0.78 5.37 5.79
N SER A 108 0.21 4.19 5.62
CA SER A 108 -0.95 4.02 4.75
C SER A 108 -2.16 3.57 5.57
N THR A 109 -3.28 4.20 5.30
CA THR A 109 -4.56 3.82 5.88
C THR A 109 -5.41 3.27 4.76
N TYR A 110 -5.77 2.00 4.88
CA TYR A 110 -6.57 1.30 3.87
C TYR A 110 -8.01 1.20 4.34
N LEU A 111 -8.95 1.56 3.47
CA LEU A 111 -10.37 1.32 3.72
C LEU A 111 -10.80 0.26 2.71
N VAL A 112 -10.89 -0.98 3.15
CA VAL A 112 -10.93 -2.12 2.24
C VAL A 112 -12.10 -3.05 2.54
N GLU A 113 -12.42 -3.88 1.56
CA GLU A 113 -13.47 -4.89 1.70
C GLU A 113 -13.02 -5.97 2.68
N GLU A 114 -13.92 -6.33 3.58
CA GLU A 114 -13.66 -7.43 4.52
C GLU A 114 -13.40 -8.72 3.78
N GLY A 115 -12.47 -9.50 4.31
CA GLY A 115 -12.24 -10.84 3.79
C GLY A 115 -11.40 -10.91 2.53
N GLN A 116 -10.96 -9.77 2.00
CA GLN A 116 -10.13 -9.75 0.80
C GLN A 116 -8.66 -9.59 1.18
N PRO A 117 -7.73 -10.10 0.36
CA PRO A 117 -6.30 -9.85 0.61
C PRO A 117 -6.05 -8.35 0.60
N LEU A 118 -5.24 -7.87 1.54
CA LEU A 118 -4.93 -6.45 1.64
C LEU A 118 -4.15 -5.98 0.43
N ALA A 119 -3.22 -6.78 -0.06
CA ALA A 119 -2.43 -6.45 -1.24
C ALA A 119 -2.20 -7.70 -2.07
N THR A 120 -2.29 -7.53 -3.38
CA THR A 120 -2.09 -8.62 -4.33
C THR A 120 -1.20 -8.12 -5.46
N PHE A 121 -0.13 -8.84 -5.77
CA PHE A 121 0.72 -8.47 -6.89
C PHE A 121 -0.01 -8.66 -8.22
N VAL A 122 0.26 -7.76 -9.14
CA VAL A 122 -0.28 -7.83 -10.50
C VAL A 122 0.85 -7.52 -11.48
N ASP A 123 0.61 -7.79 -12.74
CA ASP A 123 1.58 -7.44 -13.77
C ASP A 123 1.61 -5.92 -13.94
N ALA A 124 2.76 -5.40 -14.35
CA ALA A 124 2.86 -3.99 -14.66
C ALA A 124 1.86 -3.65 -15.77
N PRO A 125 1.18 -2.50 -15.65
CA PRO A 125 0.20 -2.13 -16.68
C PRO A 125 0.89 -1.91 -18.02
N ARG A 126 0.17 -2.24 -19.08
CA ARG A 126 0.60 -1.88 -20.40
C ARG A 126 0.41 -0.39 -20.57
N THR A 127 1.37 0.28 -21.17
CA THR A 127 1.21 1.69 -21.48
C THR A 127 1.28 1.86 -22.98
N GLY A 128 0.74 2.95 -23.49
CA GLY A 128 0.80 3.21 -24.89
C GLY A 128 2.22 3.36 -25.40
N THR A 129 3.11 3.82 -24.54
CA THR A 129 4.49 4.02 -24.93
C THR A 129 5.23 2.70 -25.13
N ASP A 130 4.76 1.66 -24.49
CA ASP A 130 5.40 0.38 -24.65
C ASP A 130 5.20 -0.18 -26.04
N ASP A 131 4.26 0.34 -26.76
CA ASP A 131 3.93 -0.16 -28.06
C ASP A 131 4.75 0.45 -29.16
N THR A 132 5.53 1.40 -28.82
CA THR A 132 6.32 2.12 -29.82
C THR A 132 7.69 1.52 -30.00
#